data_0f3232a9132750783ca22e5a9318b130
#
_entry.id   0f3232a9132750783ca22e5a9318b130
#
_cell.length_a   1.000
_cell.length_b   1.000
_cell.length_c   1.000
_cell.angle_alpha   90.00
_cell.angle_beta   90.00
_cell.angle_gamma   90.00
#
_symmetry.space_group_name_H-M   'P 1'
#
loop_
_entity.id
_entity.type
_entity.pdbx_description
1 polymer ?
#
loop_
_entity_poly.entity_id
_entity_poly.type
_entity_poly.pdbx_seq_one_letter_code
_entity_poly.pdbx_strand_id
1 'polypeptide(L)'
;MTTEPERPPVVVGVDGTGTSRATIQAAAQEARSRDATLIAVMAYSTERPLGTPAARPVATVPVASDERLVAETALRDAVAAALGDEASLVELRTTLGLAGRNLVDTARKVNAQLIVLAGRGSASMLLGTVSQYVLRRAPCPVLVVPEG
;
A
#
# COMPACT_ATOMS: atom_id res chain seq x y z
N MET A 1 20.45 -8.82 -28.84
CA MET A 1 20.43 -8.67 -27.39
C MET A 1 19.04 -8.95 -26.87
N THR A 2 18.87 -10.12 -26.30
CA THR A 2 17.62 -10.48 -25.68
C THR A 2 17.58 -9.87 -24.26
N THR A 3 16.76 -8.84 -24.08
CA THR A 3 16.39 -8.38 -22.76
C THR A 3 15.55 -9.46 -22.10
N GLU A 4 15.99 -9.94 -20.95
CA GLU A 4 15.15 -10.81 -20.15
C GLU A 4 13.83 -10.08 -19.84
N PRO A 5 12.68 -10.75 -19.97
CA PRO A 5 11.42 -10.12 -19.60
C PRO A 5 11.46 -9.76 -18.13
N GLU A 6 11.05 -8.52 -17.79
CA GLU A 6 10.92 -8.11 -16.41
C GLU A 6 9.97 -9.06 -15.68
N ARG A 7 10.42 -9.51 -14.53
CA ARG A 7 9.55 -10.33 -13.69
C ARG A 7 8.42 -9.48 -13.14
N PRO A 8 7.21 -10.05 -13.05
CA PRO A 8 6.09 -9.31 -12.47
C PRO A 8 6.42 -8.81 -11.07
N PRO A 9 6.01 -7.58 -10.72
CA PRO A 9 6.36 -7.02 -9.42
C PRO A 9 5.54 -7.61 -8.27
N VAL A 10 6.04 -7.39 -7.06
CA VAL A 10 5.30 -7.58 -5.82
C VAL A 10 4.71 -6.22 -5.42
N VAL A 11 3.45 -6.20 -5.04
CA VAL A 11 2.75 -4.98 -4.61
C VAL A 11 2.44 -5.09 -3.12
N VAL A 12 2.78 -4.06 -2.34
CA VAL A 12 2.44 -3.99 -0.91
C VAL A 12 1.54 -2.80 -0.63
N GLY A 13 0.46 -3.04 0.10
CA GLY A 13 -0.41 -1.97 0.59
C GLY A 13 0.11 -1.40 1.91
N VAL A 14 0.21 -0.08 1.97
CA VAL A 14 0.70 0.65 3.14
C VAL A 14 -0.39 1.62 3.58
N ASP A 15 -0.76 1.58 4.86
CA ASP A 15 -1.87 2.38 5.38
C ASP A 15 -1.44 3.63 6.16
N GLY A 16 -0.15 3.85 6.30
CA GLY A 16 0.37 5.02 7.01
C GLY A 16 0.38 4.90 8.53
N THR A 17 -0.08 3.77 9.08
CA THR A 17 0.04 3.51 10.50
C THR A 17 1.41 2.91 10.82
N GLY A 18 1.85 2.99 12.08
CA GLY A 18 3.12 2.39 12.50
C GLY A 18 3.20 0.88 12.33
N THR A 19 2.09 0.24 12.01
CA THR A 19 1.99 -1.21 11.86
C THR A 19 2.47 -1.73 10.51
N SER A 20 2.74 -0.86 9.57
CA SER A 20 3.15 -1.25 8.21
C SER A 20 4.58 -1.79 8.12
N ARG A 21 5.39 -1.61 9.14
CA ARG A 21 6.82 -1.97 9.09
C ARG A 21 7.04 -3.45 8.77
N ALA A 22 6.41 -4.35 9.54
CA ALA A 22 6.55 -5.79 9.34
C ALA A 22 6.02 -6.22 7.97
N THR A 23 4.94 -5.60 7.52
CA THR A 23 4.34 -5.87 6.23
C THR A 23 5.27 -5.46 5.10
N ILE A 24 5.87 -4.28 5.17
CA ILE A 24 6.83 -3.82 4.16
C ILE A 24 8.07 -4.71 4.14
N GLN A 25 8.57 -5.10 5.31
CA GLN A 25 9.74 -5.99 5.41
C GLN A 25 9.44 -7.36 4.78
N ALA A 26 8.27 -7.92 5.06
CA ALA A 26 7.84 -9.19 4.46
C ALA A 26 7.73 -9.07 2.93
N ALA A 27 7.16 -7.99 2.45
CA ALA A 27 7.02 -7.74 1.01
C ALA A 27 8.38 -7.60 0.33
N ALA A 28 9.32 -6.91 0.97
CA ALA A 28 10.68 -6.76 0.43
C ALA A 28 11.39 -8.12 0.37
N GLN A 29 11.22 -8.96 1.37
CA GLN A 29 11.77 -10.31 1.37
C GLN A 29 11.18 -11.16 0.25
N GLU A 30 9.88 -11.09 0.04
CA GLU A 30 9.22 -11.80 -1.07
C GLU A 30 9.73 -11.31 -2.43
N ALA A 31 9.89 -10.01 -2.58
CA ALA A 31 10.41 -9.43 -3.81
C ALA A 31 11.84 -9.92 -4.09
N ARG A 32 12.69 -9.94 -3.07
CA ARG A 32 14.06 -10.43 -3.21
C ARG A 32 14.10 -11.91 -3.60
N SER A 33 13.32 -12.74 -2.94
CA SER A 33 13.29 -14.18 -3.22
C SER A 33 12.76 -14.50 -4.62
N ARG A 34 11.97 -13.60 -5.19
CA ARG A 34 11.40 -13.72 -6.53
C ARG A 34 12.18 -12.97 -7.58
N ASP A 35 13.24 -12.27 -7.17
CA ASP A 35 14.01 -11.38 -8.04
C ASP A 35 13.09 -10.38 -8.78
N ALA A 36 12.16 -9.82 -8.02
CA ALA A 36 11.13 -8.91 -8.52
C ALA A 36 11.26 -7.52 -7.88
N THR A 37 10.76 -6.51 -8.58
CA THR A 37 10.64 -5.18 -8.00
C THR A 37 9.50 -5.12 -6.99
N LEU A 38 9.63 -4.22 -6.01
CA LEU A 38 8.59 -3.97 -5.02
C LEU A 38 7.94 -2.61 -5.29
N ILE A 39 6.62 -2.61 -5.36
CA ILE A 39 5.81 -1.40 -5.49
C ILE A 39 5.02 -1.23 -4.21
N ALA A 40 5.22 -0.12 -3.50
CA ALA A 40 4.46 0.22 -2.30
C ALA A 40 3.37 1.22 -2.66
N VAL A 41 2.14 0.91 -2.28
CA VAL A 41 0.96 1.69 -2.64
C VAL A 41 0.27 2.19 -1.38
N MET A 42 0.02 3.49 -1.32
CA MET A 42 -0.78 4.12 -0.27
C MET A 42 -1.94 4.87 -0.89
N ALA A 43 -3.15 4.57 -0.45
CA ALA A 43 -4.34 5.29 -0.86
C ALA A 43 -4.55 6.52 0.03
N TYR A 44 -5.06 7.57 -0.55
CA TYR A 44 -5.48 8.75 0.19
C TYR A 44 -6.87 9.17 -0.28
N SER A 45 -7.57 9.93 0.58
CA SER A 45 -8.90 10.39 0.28
C SER A 45 -9.01 11.89 0.57
N THR A 46 -9.76 12.58 -0.28
CA THR A 46 -10.09 13.97 -0.06
C THR A 46 -11.42 14.13 0.69
N GLU A 47 -12.13 13.02 0.90
CA GLU A 47 -13.40 13.04 1.61
C GLU A 47 -13.18 12.97 3.11
N ARG A 48 -13.93 13.78 3.86
CA ARG A 48 -13.92 13.71 5.31
C ARG A 48 -14.75 12.52 5.77
N PRO A 49 -14.26 11.79 6.79
CA PRO A 49 -15.08 10.74 7.40
C PRO A 49 -16.40 11.31 7.91
N LEU A 50 -17.48 10.54 7.74
CA LEU A 50 -18.79 10.86 8.32
C LEU A 50 -18.65 11.00 9.84
N GLY A 51 -19.23 12.07 10.41
CA GLY A 51 -19.16 12.33 11.83
C GLY A 51 -18.03 13.26 12.27
N THR A 52 -17.16 13.66 11.36
CA THR A 52 -16.17 14.70 11.65
C THR A 52 -16.90 16.03 11.72
N PRO A 53 -16.77 16.82 12.82
CA PRO A 53 -17.38 18.14 12.89
C PRO A 53 -16.96 18.95 11.67
N ALA A 54 -17.91 19.63 11.05
CA ALA A 54 -17.61 20.51 9.96
C ALA A 54 -16.56 21.50 10.47
N ALA A 55 -15.33 21.26 10.13
CA ALA A 55 -14.30 22.23 10.36
C ALA A 55 -14.72 23.50 9.65
N ARG A 56 -14.40 24.63 10.29
CA ARG A 56 -14.61 25.96 9.75
C ARG A 56 -14.48 25.96 8.23
N PRO A 57 -15.35 26.65 7.51
CA PRO A 57 -15.09 26.90 6.14
C PRO A 57 -13.77 27.67 6.02
N VAL A 58 -12.70 26.91 5.90
CA VAL A 58 -11.42 27.50 5.54
C VAL A 58 -11.54 27.78 4.05
N ALA A 59 -11.66 29.02 3.73
CA ALA A 59 -11.63 29.45 2.34
C ALA A 59 -10.39 28.84 1.69
N THR A 60 -10.62 27.97 0.73
CA THR A 60 -9.71 27.75 -0.37
C THR A 60 -8.35 27.13 -0.05
N VAL A 61 -8.32 25.90 0.42
CA VAL A 61 -7.14 25.07 0.16
C VAL A 61 -7.57 24.02 -0.84
N PRO A 62 -6.89 23.86 -1.98
CA PRO A 62 -7.16 22.74 -2.85
C PRO A 62 -6.74 21.48 -2.11
N VAL A 63 -7.71 20.89 -1.47
CA VAL A 63 -7.54 19.79 -0.50
C VAL A 63 -6.83 18.59 -1.15
N ALA A 64 -7.04 18.40 -2.45
CA ALA A 64 -6.51 17.24 -3.17
C ALA A 64 -4.98 17.22 -3.26
N SER A 65 -4.32 18.38 -3.42
CA SER A 65 -2.86 18.43 -3.54
C SER A 65 -2.17 18.24 -2.20
N ASP A 66 -2.77 18.74 -1.12
CA ASP A 66 -2.18 18.62 0.22
C ASP A 66 -2.30 17.20 0.76
N GLU A 67 -3.45 16.56 0.55
CA GLU A 67 -3.66 15.18 0.95
C GLU A 67 -2.71 14.23 0.22
N ARG A 68 -2.48 14.46 -1.05
CA ARG A 68 -1.51 13.71 -1.83
C ARG A 68 -0.10 13.86 -1.27
N LEU A 69 0.31 15.09 -0.95
CA LEU A 69 1.64 15.36 -0.40
C LEU A 69 1.83 14.69 0.96
N VAL A 70 0.81 14.73 1.80
CA VAL A 70 0.82 14.04 3.09
C VAL A 70 0.99 12.54 2.89
N ALA A 71 0.25 11.97 1.94
CA ALA A 71 0.35 10.54 1.64
C ALA A 71 1.73 10.17 1.08
N GLU A 72 2.27 10.96 0.18
CA GLU A 72 3.60 10.72 -0.40
C GLU A 72 4.69 10.75 0.67
N THR A 73 4.63 11.71 1.59
CA THR A 73 5.58 11.81 2.68
C THR A 73 5.43 10.63 3.64
N ALA A 74 4.21 10.29 4.02
CA ALA A 74 3.94 9.17 4.91
C ALA A 74 4.42 7.85 4.32
N LEU A 75 4.20 7.63 3.02
CA LEU A 75 4.65 6.43 2.33
C LEU A 75 6.18 6.36 2.28
N ARG A 76 6.82 7.44 1.92
CA ARG A 76 8.29 7.51 1.89
C ARG A 76 8.89 7.22 3.26
N ASP A 77 8.34 7.84 4.30
CA ASP A 77 8.82 7.66 5.66
C ASP A 77 8.62 6.22 6.15
N ALA A 78 7.47 5.63 5.85
CA ALA A 78 7.18 4.25 6.24
C ALA A 78 8.14 3.26 5.57
N VAL A 79 8.40 3.43 4.29
CA VAL A 79 9.33 2.55 3.55
C VAL A 79 10.77 2.76 4.03
N ALA A 80 11.17 3.98 4.27
CA ALA A 80 12.51 4.28 4.80
C ALA A 80 12.71 3.68 6.19
N ALA A 81 11.72 3.79 7.06
CA ALA A 81 11.78 3.21 8.40
C ALA A 81 11.86 1.68 8.38
N ALA A 82 11.18 1.06 7.43
CA ALA A 82 11.14 -0.40 7.32
C ALA A 82 12.39 -0.99 6.67
N LEU A 83 12.94 -0.34 5.66
CA LEU A 83 13.96 -0.93 4.77
C LEU A 83 15.32 -0.23 4.79
N GLY A 84 15.42 0.96 5.37
CA GLY A 84 16.69 1.69 5.41
C GLY A 84 17.23 1.95 3.99
N ASP A 85 18.46 1.53 3.74
CA ASP A 85 19.13 1.77 2.44
C ASP A 85 18.41 1.12 1.26
N GLU A 86 17.71 0.02 1.48
CA GLU A 86 16.96 -0.66 0.42
C GLU A 86 15.71 0.10 -0.01
N ALA A 87 15.29 1.11 0.76
CA ALA A 87 14.10 1.91 0.42
C ALA A 87 14.20 2.55 -0.97
N SER A 88 15.39 2.88 -1.42
CA SER A 88 15.60 3.48 -2.75
C SER A 88 15.26 2.55 -3.90
N LEU A 89 15.17 1.25 -3.66
CA LEU A 89 14.81 0.25 -4.66
C LEU A 89 13.31 0.07 -4.81
N VAL A 90 12.51 0.67 -3.95
CA VAL A 90 11.06 0.51 -3.92
C VAL A 90 10.40 1.62 -4.75
N GLU A 91 9.49 1.23 -5.64
CA GLU A 91 8.65 2.19 -6.34
C GLU A 91 7.51 2.60 -5.42
N LEU A 92 7.32 3.91 -5.26
CA LEU A 92 6.28 4.46 -4.39
C LEU A 92 5.14 5.00 -5.24
N ARG A 93 3.91 4.59 -4.91
CA ARG A 93 2.71 5.08 -5.57
C ARG A 93 1.67 5.51 -4.54
N THR A 94 1.15 6.71 -4.71
CA THR A 94 -0.03 7.16 -3.99
C THR A 94 -1.22 7.17 -4.94
N THR A 95 -2.37 6.76 -4.44
CA THR A 95 -3.58 6.65 -5.25
C THR A 95 -4.77 7.30 -4.55
N LEU A 96 -5.58 8.01 -5.30
CA LEU A 96 -6.79 8.63 -4.77
C LEU A 96 -7.92 7.61 -4.73
N GLY A 97 -8.58 7.50 -3.58
CA GLY A 97 -9.78 6.69 -3.44
C GLY A 97 -9.64 5.55 -2.42
N LEU A 98 -10.45 4.53 -2.58
CA LEU A 98 -10.52 3.41 -1.64
C LEU A 98 -9.29 2.50 -1.75
N ALA A 99 -8.70 2.18 -0.61
CA ALA A 99 -7.45 1.45 -0.55
C ALA A 99 -7.53 0.07 -1.23
N GLY A 100 -8.54 -0.72 -0.91
CA GLY A 100 -8.67 -2.07 -1.47
C GLY A 100 -8.84 -2.06 -2.99
N ARG A 101 -9.70 -1.20 -3.48
CA ARG A 101 -9.93 -1.06 -4.91
C ARG A 101 -8.68 -0.61 -5.66
N ASN A 102 -8.01 0.40 -5.12
CA ASN A 102 -6.80 0.93 -5.74
C ASN A 102 -5.67 -0.09 -5.76
N LEU A 103 -5.57 -0.88 -4.70
CA LEU A 103 -4.57 -1.93 -4.61
C LEU A 103 -4.80 -3.02 -5.67
N VAL A 104 -6.04 -3.47 -5.82
CA VAL A 104 -6.41 -4.45 -6.85
C VAL A 104 -6.18 -3.87 -8.25
N ASP A 105 -6.61 -2.64 -8.48
CA ASP A 105 -6.42 -1.98 -9.78
C ASP A 105 -4.94 -1.82 -10.12
N THR A 106 -4.12 -1.42 -9.16
CA THR A 106 -2.67 -1.32 -9.35
C THR A 106 -2.07 -2.68 -9.68
N ALA A 107 -2.44 -3.71 -8.92
CA ALA A 107 -1.94 -5.06 -9.17
C ALA A 107 -2.27 -5.55 -10.59
N ARG A 108 -3.46 -5.25 -11.06
CA ARG A 108 -3.85 -5.58 -12.44
C ARG A 108 -3.03 -4.83 -13.48
N LYS A 109 -2.86 -3.52 -13.28
CA LYS A 109 -2.13 -2.66 -14.23
C LYS A 109 -0.68 -3.09 -14.39
N VAL A 110 -0.04 -3.48 -13.29
CA VAL A 110 1.37 -3.86 -13.30
C VAL A 110 1.57 -5.37 -13.50
N ASN A 111 0.49 -6.12 -13.61
CA ASN A 111 0.52 -7.58 -13.69
C ASN A 111 1.29 -8.20 -12.52
N ALA A 112 0.95 -7.80 -11.30
CA ALA A 112 1.63 -8.22 -10.09
C ALA A 112 1.56 -9.74 -9.90
N GLN A 113 2.64 -10.32 -9.39
CA GLN A 113 2.67 -11.74 -9.03
C GLN A 113 2.25 -12.03 -7.60
N LEU A 114 2.21 -11.00 -6.75
CA LEU A 114 1.86 -11.13 -5.34
C LEU A 114 1.39 -9.78 -4.81
N ILE A 115 0.35 -9.78 -4.00
CA ILE A 115 -0.06 -8.64 -3.19
C ILE A 115 0.23 -8.96 -1.73
N VAL A 116 0.85 -8.04 -1.00
CA VAL A 116 1.15 -8.19 0.43
C VAL A 116 0.36 -7.14 1.22
N LEU A 117 -0.32 -7.57 2.26
CA LEU A 117 -1.17 -6.73 3.10
C LEU A 117 -0.91 -6.99 4.57
N ALA A 118 -1.16 -5.99 5.41
CA ALA A 118 -1.26 -6.18 6.84
C ALA A 118 -2.61 -6.81 7.19
N GLY A 119 -2.57 -7.83 8.06
CA GLY A 119 -3.76 -8.36 8.69
C GLY A 119 -3.98 -7.70 10.03
N ARG A 120 -5.20 -7.74 10.54
CA ARG A 120 -5.46 -7.34 11.91
C ARG A 120 -4.93 -8.39 12.87
N GLY A 121 -4.49 -7.94 14.06
CA GLY A 121 -3.75 -8.74 15.03
C GLY A 121 -4.35 -10.09 15.36
N SER A 122 -3.53 -10.95 15.94
CA SER A 122 -3.77 -12.36 16.16
C SER A 122 -5.01 -12.72 16.99
N ALA A 123 -5.56 -11.78 17.74
CA ALA A 123 -6.76 -12.01 18.54
C ALA A 123 -8.07 -11.93 17.75
N SER A 124 -8.01 -11.46 16.52
CA SER A 124 -9.18 -11.28 15.68
C SER A 124 -9.02 -12.13 14.44
N MET A 125 -9.85 -13.15 14.32
CA MET A 125 -9.96 -13.94 13.10
C MET A 125 -10.60 -13.13 11.97
N LEU A 126 -10.95 -11.87 12.23
CA LEU A 126 -11.62 -11.01 11.27
C LEU A 126 -10.59 -10.22 10.46
N LEU A 127 -10.54 -10.49 9.19
CA LEU A 127 -9.80 -9.66 8.25
C LEU A 127 -10.47 -8.29 8.15
N GLY A 128 -9.66 -7.24 8.03
CA GLY A 128 -10.18 -5.90 7.82
C GLY A 128 -10.89 -5.77 6.47
N THR A 129 -11.62 -4.69 6.30
CA THR A 129 -12.40 -4.42 5.07
C THR A 129 -11.53 -4.45 3.82
N VAL A 130 -10.35 -3.85 3.89
CA VAL A 130 -9.40 -3.83 2.77
C VAL A 130 -8.95 -5.24 2.41
N SER A 131 -8.55 -6.03 3.41
CA SER A 131 -8.09 -7.39 3.19
C SER A 131 -9.18 -8.27 2.57
N GLN A 132 -10.40 -8.17 3.06
CA GLN A 132 -11.54 -8.92 2.51
C GLN A 132 -11.81 -8.55 1.04
N TYR A 133 -11.78 -7.27 0.73
CA TYR A 133 -11.97 -6.81 -0.64
C TYR A 133 -10.90 -7.36 -1.58
N VAL A 134 -9.64 -7.22 -1.15
CA VAL A 134 -8.50 -7.66 -1.96
C VAL A 134 -8.53 -9.18 -2.17
N LEU A 135 -8.80 -9.95 -1.11
CA LEU A 135 -8.85 -11.41 -1.21
C LEU A 135 -9.91 -11.90 -2.19
N ARG A 136 -11.02 -11.18 -2.30
CA ARG A 136 -12.11 -11.56 -3.22
C ARG A 136 -11.81 -11.22 -4.67
N ARG A 137 -10.99 -10.21 -4.93
CA ARG A 137 -10.83 -9.63 -6.26
C ARG A 137 -9.41 -9.60 -6.80
N ALA A 138 -8.43 -10.04 -6.01
CA ALA A 138 -7.03 -10.00 -6.41
C ALA A 138 -6.79 -10.83 -7.68
N PRO A 139 -6.00 -10.30 -8.63
CA PRO A 139 -5.62 -11.05 -9.82
C PRO A 139 -4.49 -12.04 -9.60
N CYS A 140 -3.97 -12.13 -8.37
CA CYS A 140 -2.79 -12.92 -8.02
C CYS A 140 -2.91 -13.38 -6.55
N PRO A 141 -2.01 -14.24 -6.07
CA PRO A 141 -1.97 -14.60 -4.67
C PRO A 141 -1.79 -13.41 -3.75
N VAL A 142 -2.34 -13.52 -2.54
CA VAL A 142 -2.29 -12.47 -1.52
C VAL A 142 -1.65 -13.04 -0.27
N LEU A 143 -0.63 -12.35 0.23
CA LEU A 143 0.01 -12.66 1.50
C LEU A 143 -0.49 -11.66 2.54
N VAL A 144 -1.11 -12.16 3.60
CA VAL A 144 -1.56 -11.35 4.71
C VAL A 144 -0.57 -11.51 5.86
N VAL A 145 0.05 -10.41 6.26
CA VAL A 145 1.06 -10.41 7.32
C VAL A 145 0.39 -10.00 8.62
N PRO A 146 0.37 -10.87 9.64
CA PRO A 146 -0.24 -10.51 10.91
C PRO A 146 0.50 -9.35 11.57
N GLU A 147 -0.26 -8.45 12.18
CA GLU A 147 0.30 -7.47 13.07
C GLU A 147 0.75 -8.17 14.36
N GLY A 148 2.04 -8.07 14.64
CA GLY A 148 2.61 -8.72 15.80
C GLY A 148 2.22 -8.09 17.11
#